data_51c203ec2e9290315ef19fb324b752f9
#
_entry.id   51c203ec2e9290315ef19fb324b752f9
#
_cell.length_a   1.000
_cell.length_b   1.000
_cell.length_c   1.000
_cell.angle_alpha   90.00
_cell.angle_beta   90.00
_cell.angle_gamma   90.00
#
_symmetry.space_group_name_H-M   'P 1'
#
loop_
_entity.id
_entity.type
_entity.pdbx_description
1 polymer ?
#
loop_
_entity_poly.entity_id
_entity_poly.type
_entity_poly.pdbx_seq_one_letter_code
_entity_poly.pdbx_strand_id
1 'polypeptide(L)'
;FSLKDNEIVISEVLNKKTERVDLTNEKKKWKFSTIVIDPGHGGKDPGAVGYRGTLEKDVALDVAKRLEKKISRNMDVKTVLTRDEDIFLKLDERKKIANDNNGSLFISIHANAASDRRASGFETFLIGPNKNEAAVRVATRENAVLELEGFSGKKLTNEDLIQATIAQSAFASKSEQFAALVQEEIGKRVTSRNRGVKQAGFYVLWGASMPNVLVE
;
A
#
# COMPACT_ATOMS: atom_id res chain seq x y z
N PHE A 1 -37.98 28.34 22.56
CA PHE A 1 -36.92 28.13 21.57
C PHE A 1 -37.52 28.50 20.21
N SER A 2 -37.16 29.65 19.66
CA SER A 2 -37.70 30.13 18.40
C SER A 2 -36.83 29.66 17.24
N LEU A 3 -37.47 29.14 16.19
CA LEU A 3 -36.84 28.71 14.94
C LEU A 3 -36.03 29.83 14.23
N LYS A 4 -36.18 31.08 14.67
CA LYS A 4 -35.44 32.22 14.11
C LYS A 4 -33.93 32.21 14.40
N ASP A 5 -33.52 31.65 15.54
CA ASP A 5 -32.09 31.62 15.92
C ASP A 5 -31.26 30.62 15.06
N ASN A 6 -31.89 29.59 14.56
CA ASN A 6 -31.23 28.61 13.68
C ASN A 6 -31.06 29.12 12.24
N GLU A 7 -31.99 29.94 11.73
CA GLU A 7 -31.84 30.52 10.39
C GLU A 7 -30.73 31.57 10.32
N ILE A 8 -30.51 32.32 11.41
CA ILE A 8 -29.43 33.31 11.48
C ILE A 8 -28.07 32.63 11.48
N VAL A 9 -27.92 31.52 12.21
CA VAL A 9 -26.66 30.75 12.27
C VAL A 9 -26.33 30.12 10.90
N ILE A 10 -27.33 29.62 10.18
CA ILE A 10 -27.15 29.03 8.85
C ILE A 10 -26.80 30.13 7.84
N SER A 11 -27.41 31.31 7.90
CA SER A 11 -27.08 32.40 6.99
C SER A 11 -25.68 32.99 7.23
N GLU A 12 -25.22 33.05 8.49
CA GLU A 12 -23.85 33.47 8.83
C GLU A 12 -22.80 32.43 8.35
N VAL A 13 -23.10 31.14 8.43
CA VAL A 13 -22.20 30.07 7.92
C VAL A 13 -22.16 30.11 6.40
N LEU A 14 -23.27 30.39 5.71
CA LEU A 14 -23.35 30.50 4.26
C LEU A 14 -22.77 31.82 3.72
N ASN A 15 -22.76 32.90 4.51
CA ASN A 15 -22.17 34.20 4.15
C ASN A 15 -20.69 34.34 4.52
N LYS A 16 -20.08 33.44 5.28
CA LYS A 16 -18.63 33.30 5.23
C LYS A 16 -18.28 32.99 3.79
N LYS A 17 -17.75 34.01 3.08
CA LYS A 17 -17.13 33.84 1.76
C LYS A 17 -16.46 32.48 1.77
N THR A 18 -17.02 31.54 1.02
CA THR A 18 -16.27 30.38 0.55
C THR A 18 -15.08 30.98 -0.16
N GLU A 19 -13.95 31.07 0.53
CA GLU A 19 -12.68 31.25 -0.15
C GLU A 19 -12.73 30.21 -1.26
N ARG A 20 -12.78 30.67 -2.50
CA ARG A 20 -12.70 29.75 -3.65
C ARG A 20 -11.40 29.02 -3.45
N VAL A 21 -11.50 27.77 -2.99
CA VAL A 21 -10.33 26.88 -2.92
C VAL A 21 -9.73 26.95 -4.31
N ASP A 22 -8.53 27.50 -4.39
CA ASP A 22 -7.84 27.63 -5.66
C ASP A 22 -7.44 26.23 -6.12
N LEU A 23 -8.35 25.62 -6.86
CA LEU A 23 -8.20 24.25 -7.41
C LEU A 23 -6.95 24.12 -8.28
N THR A 24 -6.39 25.24 -8.77
CA THR A 24 -5.14 25.24 -9.52
C THR A 24 -3.94 25.07 -8.61
N ASN A 25 -3.96 25.65 -7.41
CA ASN A 25 -2.94 25.44 -6.37
C ASN A 25 -3.10 24.07 -5.69
N GLU A 26 -4.32 23.61 -5.47
CA GLU A 26 -4.60 22.25 -5.01
C GLU A 26 -4.11 21.21 -6.04
N LYS A 27 -4.38 21.38 -7.32
CA LYS A 27 -3.84 20.51 -8.39
C LYS A 27 -2.31 20.52 -8.46
N LYS A 28 -1.64 21.63 -8.14
CA LYS A 28 -0.18 21.70 -8.05
C LYS A 28 0.37 20.94 -6.82
N LYS A 29 -0.33 20.95 -5.70
CA LYS A 29 0.03 20.17 -4.50
C LYS A 29 -0.05 18.65 -4.73
N TRP A 30 -0.88 18.20 -5.65
CA TRP A 30 -1.08 16.79 -5.99
C TRP A 30 -0.36 16.39 -7.29
N LYS A 31 0.75 17.03 -7.61
CA LYS A 31 1.57 16.58 -8.73
C LYS A 31 2.07 15.17 -8.42
N PHE A 32 1.61 14.19 -9.18
CA PHE A 32 2.11 12.83 -9.14
C PHE A 32 3.57 12.84 -9.61
N SER A 33 4.50 12.80 -8.66
CA SER A 33 5.91 13.10 -8.94
C SER A 33 6.86 11.96 -8.61
N THR A 34 6.51 11.13 -7.62
CA THR A 34 7.40 10.06 -7.14
C THR A 34 6.61 8.78 -6.91
N ILE A 35 7.03 7.68 -7.51
CA ILE A 35 6.53 6.34 -7.22
C ILE A 35 7.59 5.61 -6.41
N VAL A 36 7.21 5.14 -5.23
CA VAL A 36 8.06 4.29 -4.41
C VAL A 36 7.65 2.84 -4.61
N ILE A 37 8.60 2.02 -5.01
CA ILE A 37 8.42 0.58 -5.24
C ILE A 37 9.19 -0.15 -4.14
N ASP A 38 8.50 -1.00 -3.41
CA ASP A 38 9.04 -1.74 -2.29
C ASP A 38 9.10 -3.23 -2.62
N PRO A 39 10.27 -3.76 -3.00
CA PRO A 39 10.45 -5.21 -3.11
C PRO A 39 10.37 -5.83 -1.71
N GLY A 40 9.36 -6.66 -1.45
CA GLY A 40 9.20 -7.35 -0.17
C GLY A 40 10.41 -8.18 0.22
N HIS A 41 10.59 -8.42 1.53
CA HIS A 41 11.67 -9.25 2.08
C HIS A 41 13.08 -8.75 1.75
N GLY A 42 14.09 -9.62 1.83
CA GLY A 42 15.48 -9.31 1.48
C GLY A 42 16.49 -9.70 2.55
N GLY A 43 17.73 -9.96 2.15
CA GLY A 43 18.82 -10.38 3.02
C GLY A 43 18.48 -11.64 3.81
N LYS A 44 18.46 -11.55 5.13
CA LYS A 44 18.13 -12.66 6.05
C LYS A 44 16.66 -13.09 6.04
N ASP A 45 15.76 -12.30 5.45
CA ASP A 45 14.36 -12.62 5.28
C ASP A 45 14.12 -13.14 3.85
N PRO A 46 13.95 -14.43 3.65
CA PRO A 46 13.76 -15.01 2.31
C PRO A 46 12.33 -14.80 1.78
N GLY A 47 11.36 -14.43 2.64
CA GLY A 47 9.95 -14.53 2.34
C GLY A 47 9.49 -15.99 2.19
N ALA A 48 8.47 -16.22 1.41
CA ALA A 48 7.99 -17.54 1.09
C ALA A 48 9.00 -18.30 0.22
N VAL A 49 9.08 -19.62 0.42
CA VAL A 49 9.91 -20.51 -0.39
C VAL A 49 9.01 -21.26 -1.37
N GLY A 50 9.14 -20.92 -2.63
CA GLY A 50 8.39 -21.53 -3.72
C GLY A 50 8.92 -22.88 -4.15
N TYR A 51 8.31 -23.42 -5.20
CA TYR A 51 8.73 -24.69 -5.80
C TYR A 51 10.17 -24.57 -6.32
N ARG A 52 10.95 -25.62 -6.09
CA ARG A 52 12.39 -25.69 -6.43
C ARG A 52 13.30 -24.71 -5.68
N GLY A 53 12.85 -24.20 -4.55
CA GLY A 53 13.68 -23.32 -3.70
C GLY A 53 13.73 -21.86 -4.18
N THR A 54 12.85 -21.45 -5.09
CA THR A 54 12.74 -20.03 -5.48
C THR A 54 12.34 -19.21 -4.27
N LEU A 55 13.09 -18.18 -3.96
CA LEU A 55 12.81 -17.30 -2.82
C LEU A 55 11.94 -16.12 -3.26
N GLU A 56 10.96 -15.77 -2.47
CA GLU A 56 10.07 -14.64 -2.71
C GLU A 56 10.85 -13.33 -2.86
N LYS A 57 11.85 -13.10 -2.00
CA LYS A 57 12.69 -11.90 -2.03
C LYS A 57 13.35 -11.65 -3.39
N ASP A 58 13.73 -12.72 -4.11
CA ASP A 58 14.40 -12.63 -5.40
C ASP A 58 13.38 -12.29 -6.50
N VAL A 59 12.20 -12.91 -6.44
CA VAL A 59 11.10 -12.63 -7.36
C VAL A 59 10.61 -11.20 -7.19
N ALA A 60 10.36 -10.77 -5.94
CA ALA A 60 9.91 -9.41 -5.63
C ALA A 60 10.91 -8.36 -6.14
N LEU A 61 12.21 -8.59 -5.96
CA LEU A 61 13.26 -7.69 -6.44
C LEU A 61 13.33 -7.62 -7.98
N ASP A 62 13.25 -8.76 -8.67
CA ASP A 62 13.25 -8.79 -10.14
C ASP A 62 12.03 -8.06 -10.72
N VAL A 63 10.84 -8.33 -10.18
CA VAL A 63 9.60 -7.65 -10.61
C VAL A 63 9.68 -6.16 -10.35
N ALA A 64 10.15 -5.74 -9.18
CA ALA A 64 10.29 -4.33 -8.82
C ALA A 64 11.25 -3.58 -9.77
N LYS A 65 12.40 -4.15 -10.07
CA LYS A 65 13.36 -3.56 -11.02
C LYS A 65 12.80 -3.45 -12.44
N ARG A 66 12.04 -4.45 -12.88
CA ARG A 66 11.35 -4.40 -14.19
C ARG A 66 10.28 -3.34 -14.20
N LEU A 67 9.52 -3.20 -13.11
CA LEU A 67 8.49 -2.17 -12.97
C LEU A 67 9.10 -0.78 -12.98
N GLU A 68 10.15 -0.55 -12.18
CA GLU A 68 10.90 0.70 -12.16
C GLU A 68 11.36 1.10 -13.57
N LYS A 69 12.06 0.20 -14.26
CA LYS A 69 12.55 0.43 -15.62
C LYS A 69 11.43 0.73 -16.61
N LYS A 70 10.26 0.11 -16.44
CA LYS A 70 9.10 0.36 -17.30
C LYS A 70 8.47 1.72 -17.02
N ILE A 71 8.35 2.11 -15.77
CA ILE A 71 7.84 3.42 -15.37
C ILE A 71 8.76 4.52 -15.88
N SER A 72 10.07 4.44 -15.60
CA SER A 72 11.07 5.43 -15.99
C SER A 72 11.16 5.66 -17.51
N ARG A 73 10.79 4.65 -18.31
CA ARG A 73 10.78 4.78 -19.77
C ARG A 73 9.51 5.38 -20.34
N ASN A 74 8.41 5.32 -19.62
CA ASN A 74 7.08 5.65 -20.16
C ASN A 74 6.42 6.84 -19.45
N MET A 75 6.97 7.28 -18.31
CA MET A 75 6.38 8.32 -17.47
C MET A 75 7.48 9.30 -17.02
N ASP A 76 7.15 10.57 -17.02
CA ASP A 76 8.03 11.62 -16.44
C ASP A 76 7.75 11.72 -14.92
N VAL A 77 8.17 10.68 -14.20
CA VAL A 77 8.04 10.60 -12.73
C VAL A 77 9.30 9.99 -12.14
N LYS A 78 9.69 10.46 -10.96
CA LYS A 78 10.78 9.84 -10.20
C LYS A 78 10.35 8.47 -9.71
N THR A 79 11.20 7.47 -9.86
CA THR A 79 11.04 6.18 -9.19
C THR A 79 12.08 6.00 -8.09
N VAL A 80 11.68 5.37 -6.99
CA VAL A 80 12.53 5.05 -5.86
C VAL A 80 12.27 3.60 -5.47
N LEU A 81 13.29 2.77 -5.47
CA LEU A 81 13.24 1.44 -4.87
C LEU A 81 13.59 1.54 -3.39
N THR A 82 12.86 0.85 -2.50
CA THR A 82 13.27 0.77 -1.08
C THR A 82 14.56 -0.02 -0.93
N ARG A 83 14.76 -1.05 -1.76
CA ARG A 83 16.04 -1.76 -1.95
C ARG A 83 16.23 -2.11 -3.41
N ASP A 84 17.46 -2.07 -3.89
CA ASP A 84 17.85 -2.43 -5.25
C ASP A 84 18.80 -3.64 -5.30
N GLU A 85 19.12 -4.20 -4.12
CA GLU A 85 19.92 -5.40 -3.94
C GLU A 85 19.33 -6.32 -2.86
N ASP A 86 19.94 -7.47 -2.61
CA ASP A 86 19.49 -8.44 -1.61
C ASP A 86 19.94 -8.05 -0.19
N ILE A 87 19.36 -6.96 0.33
CA ILE A 87 19.58 -6.48 1.69
C ILE A 87 18.30 -6.59 2.52
N PHE A 88 18.47 -6.75 3.83
CA PHE A 88 17.37 -6.72 4.78
C PHE A 88 17.05 -5.28 5.18
N LEU A 89 15.81 -4.86 4.98
CA LEU A 89 15.26 -3.60 5.47
C LEU A 89 14.09 -3.87 6.40
N LYS A 90 14.07 -3.19 7.54
CA LYS A 90 12.94 -3.20 8.46
C LYS A 90 11.71 -2.58 7.82
N LEU A 91 10.52 -3.01 8.24
CA LEU A 91 9.26 -2.46 7.71
C LEU A 91 9.13 -0.95 7.94
N ASP A 92 9.64 -0.43 9.08
CA ASP A 92 9.64 1.01 9.34
C ASP A 92 10.61 1.78 8.44
N GLU A 93 11.74 1.19 8.07
CA GLU A 93 12.71 1.80 7.15
C GLU A 93 12.12 1.95 5.75
N ARG A 94 11.34 0.97 5.27
CA ARG A 94 10.65 1.02 3.97
C ARG A 94 9.69 2.19 3.90
N LYS A 95 8.86 2.36 4.93
CA LYS A 95 7.91 3.48 5.05
C LYS A 95 8.63 4.82 5.15
N LYS A 96 9.73 4.85 5.93
CA LYS A 96 10.56 6.04 6.06
C LYS A 96 11.14 6.48 4.73
N ILE A 97 11.68 5.55 3.93
CA ILE A 97 12.18 5.82 2.57
C ILE A 97 11.07 6.44 1.71
N ALA A 98 9.84 5.88 1.78
CA ALA A 98 8.72 6.39 1.01
C ALA A 98 8.34 7.83 1.42
N ASN A 99 8.25 8.09 2.71
CA ASN A 99 7.88 9.40 3.25
C ASN A 99 8.97 10.45 3.00
N ASP A 100 10.24 10.13 3.22
CA ASP A 100 11.38 11.02 3.02
C ASP A 100 11.55 11.44 1.53
N ASN A 101 11.14 10.57 0.61
CA ASN A 101 11.16 10.87 -0.82
C ASN A 101 9.88 11.57 -1.31
N ASN A 102 8.99 12.00 -0.43
CA ASN A 102 7.70 12.59 -0.78
C ASN A 102 6.93 11.75 -1.80
N GLY A 103 6.81 10.45 -1.54
CA GLY A 103 6.14 9.50 -2.41
C GLY A 103 4.71 9.95 -2.73
N SER A 104 4.33 9.88 -3.99
CA SER A 104 2.96 10.11 -4.44
C SER A 104 2.16 8.81 -4.52
N LEU A 105 2.85 7.68 -4.53
CA LEU A 105 2.31 6.33 -4.53
C LEU A 105 3.36 5.37 -3.96
N PHE A 106 2.93 4.44 -3.10
CA PHE A 106 3.75 3.35 -2.58
C PHE A 106 3.19 2.01 -3.04
N ILE A 107 4.04 1.18 -3.66
CA ILE A 107 3.69 -0.14 -4.19
C ILE A 107 4.63 -1.17 -3.57
N SER A 108 4.13 -1.97 -2.65
CA SER A 108 4.86 -3.13 -2.13
C SER A 108 4.59 -4.36 -3.02
N ILE A 109 5.63 -5.09 -3.37
CA ILE A 109 5.58 -6.22 -4.29
C ILE A 109 6.01 -7.47 -3.54
N HIS A 110 5.14 -8.46 -3.55
CA HIS A 110 5.28 -9.76 -2.93
C HIS A 110 4.96 -10.89 -3.92
N ALA A 111 5.24 -12.12 -3.55
CA ALA A 111 4.94 -13.31 -4.34
C ALA A 111 4.70 -14.52 -3.41
N ASN A 112 3.50 -14.62 -2.90
CA ASN A 112 3.09 -15.66 -1.97
C ASN A 112 3.34 -17.08 -2.51
N ALA A 113 3.75 -17.98 -1.64
CA ALA A 113 3.69 -19.41 -1.89
C ALA A 113 2.54 -20.07 -1.14
N ALA A 114 1.93 -21.06 -1.78
CA ALA A 114 0.91 -21.90 -1.17
C ALA A 114 1.39 -23.35 -1.09
N SER A 115 0.94 -24.08 -0.07
CA SER A 115 1.19 -25.52 0.06
C SER A 115 0.53 -26.33 -1.06
N ASP A 116 -0.64 -25.88 -1.53
CA ASP A 116 -1.30 -26.45 -2.71
C ASP A 116 -0.66 -25.89 -3.99
N ARG A 117 0.03 -26.73 -4.72
CA ARG A 117 0.70 -26.37 -6.01
C ARG A 117 -0.28 -25.93 -7.10
N ARG A 118 -1.58 -26.19 -6.95
CA ARG A 118 -2.63 -25.71 -7.88
C ARG A 118 -3.06 -24.30 -7.57
N ALA A 119 -2.68 -23.77 -6.39
CA ALA A 119 -2.99 -22.41 -6.04
C ALA A 119 -2.26 -21.46 -7.00
N SER A 120 -3.02 -20.62 -7.66
CA SER A 120 -2.52 -19.59 -8.56
C SER A 120 -3.43 -18.37 -8.49
N GLY A 121 -2.93 -17.24 -8.92
CA GLY A 121 -3.71 -16.01 -8.98
C GLY A 121 -2.89 -14.82 -8.53
N PHE A 122 -3.53 -13.68 -8.59
CA PHE A 122 -2.98 -12.42 -8.11
C PHE A 122 -4.04 -11.68 -7.30
N GLU A 123 -3.60 -10.93 -6.32
CA GLU A 123 -4.45 -10.16 -5.43
C GLU A 123 -3.76 -8.85 -5.02
N THR A 124 -4.53 -7.83 -4.70
CA THR A 124 -4.00 -6.56 -4.22
C THR A 124 -4.60 -6.26 -2.86
N PHE A 125 -3.74 -5.84 -1.95
CA PHE A 125 -4.13 -5.57 -0.58
C PHE A 125 -4.03 -4.09 -0.25
N LEU A 126 -4.95 -3.67 0.61
CA LEU A 126 -5.02 -2.37 1.24
C LEU A 126 -4.94 -2.54 2.75
N ILE A 127 -4.47 -1.52 3.45
CA ILE A 127 -4.61 -1.50 4.89
C ILE A 127 -6.08 -1.35 5.27
N GLY A 128 -6.51 -2.08 6.27
CA GLY A 128 -7.88 -2.00 6.76
C GLY A 128 -8.24 -3.09 7.75
N PRO A 129 -9.47 -3.07 8.24
CA PRO A 129 -9.94 -4.05 9.23
C PRO A 129 -9.84 -5.49 8.72
N ASN A 130 -9.53 -6.40 9.63
CA ASN A 130 -9.42 -7.83 9.36
C ASN A 130 -10.80 -8.48 9.12
N LYS A 131 -11.37 -8.28 7.92
CA LYS A 131 -12.70 -8.82 7.56
C LYS A 131 -12.63 -10.14 6.79
N ASN A 132 -11.47 -10.51 6.27
CA ASN A 132 -11.28 -11.69 5.43
C ASN A 132 -10.16 -12.55 5.99
N GLU A 133 -10.49 -13.75 6.47
CA GLU A 133 -9.52 -14.67 7.09
C GLU A 133 -8.34 -15.02 6.17
N ALA A 134 -8.57 -15.17 4.87
CA ALA A 134 -7.50 -15.45 3.93
C ALA A 134 -6.52 -14.28 3.85
N ALA A 135 -7.03 -13.03 3.79
CA ALA A 135 -6.20 -11.83 3.81
C ALA A 135 -5.46 -11.67 5.13
N VAL A 136 -6.10 -12.00 6.25
CA VAL A 136 -5.46 -11.99 7.58
C VAL A 136 -4.30 -12.98 7.65
N ARG A 137 -4.46 -14.19 7.10
CA ARG A 137 -3.36 -15.17 7.05
C ARG A 137 -2.16 -14.67 6.24
N VAL A 138 -2.40 -13.98 5.11
CA VAL A 138 -1.32 -13.36 4.33
C VAL A 138 -0.66 -12.27 5.17
N ALA A 139 -1.42 -11.30 5.68
CA ALA A 139 -0.87 -10.22 6.50
C ALA A 139 -0.09 -10.73 7.73
N THR A 140 -0.54 -11.81 8.36
CA THR A 140 0.17 -12.42 9.48
C THR A 140 1.53 -12.97 9.06
N ARG A 141 1.62 -13.57 7.86
CA ARG A 141 2.88 -14.07 7.30
C ARG A 141 3.82 -12.92 7.01
N GLU A 142 3.34 -11.90 6.30
CA GLU A 142 4.16 -10.73 5.95
C GLU A 142 4.64 -9.95 7.18
N ASN A 143 3.80 -9.87 8.21
CA ASN A 143 4.16 -9.22 9.46
C ASN A 143 5.10 -10.07 10.36
N ALA A 144 5.30 -11.36 10.06
CA ALA A 144 6.19 -12.22 10.86
C ALA A 144 7.64 -11.74 10.85
N VAL A 145 8.05 -10.95 9.86
CA VAL A 145 9.36 -10.31 9.82
C VAL A 145 9.61 -9.38 11.01
N LEU A 146 8.58 -8.88 11.68
CA LEU A 146 8.71 -8.08 12.91
C LEU A 146 9.44 -8.84 14.02
N GLU A 147 9.34 -10.17 14.06
CA GLU A 147 10.10 -11.02 14.99
C GLU A 147 11.61 -10.97 14.69
N LEU A 148 11.98 -10.95 13.41
CA LEU A 148 13.37 -10.80 12.96
C LEU A 148 13.93 -9.40 13.24
N GLU A 149 13.04 -8.40 13.39
CA GLU A 149 13.37 -7.03 13.75
C GLU A 149 13.54 -6.81 15.25
N GLY A 150 13.28 -7.85 16.07
CA GLY A 150 13.35 -7.79 17.54
C GLY A 150 12.04 -7.31 18.19
N PHE A 151 10.94 -7.23 17.42
CA PHE A 151 9.62 -6.96 17.96
C PHE A 151 9.05 -8.25 18.52
N SER A 152 9.33 -8.55 19.78
CA SER A 152 8.74 -9.71 20.45
C SER A 152 7.32 -9.38 20.96
N GLY A 153 6.32 -9.93 20.28
CA GLY A 153 5.02 -10.20 20.92
C GLY A 153 3.88 -9.19 20.73
N LYS A 154 4.06 -8.01 20.11
CA LYS A 154 2.92 -7.12 19.87
C LYS A 154 2.24 -7.45 18.54
N LYS A 155 1.22 -8.32 18.58
CA LYS A 155 0.30 -8.45 17.45
C LYS A 155 -0.47 -7.13 17.29
N LEU A 156 -0.62 -6.65 16.05
CA LEU A 156 -1.50 -5.54 15.75
C LEU A 156 -2.92 -5.88 16.20
N THR A 157 -3.48 -5.07 17.07
CA THR A 157 -4.86 -5.21 17.51
C THR A 157 -5.82 -4.63 16.46
N ASN A 158 -7.09 -4.95 16.56
CA ASN A 158 -8.09 -4.32 15.71
C ASN A 158 -8.15 -2.80 15.95
N GLU A 159 -7.89 -2.34 17.17
CA GLU A 159 -7.81 -0.93 17.54
C GLU A 159 -6.64 -0.24 16.84
N ASP A 160 -5.45 -0.85 16.81
CA ASP A 160 -4.30 -0.33 16.07
C ASP A 160 -4.62 -0.19 14.58
N LEU A 161 -5.32 -1.18 14.00
CA LEU A 161 -5.73 -1.16 12.59
C LEU A 161 -6.78 -0.09 12.29
N ILE A 162 -7.73 0.13 13.19
CA ILE A 162 -8.72 1.19 13.07
C ILE A 162 -8.02 2.55 13.10
N GLN A 163 -7.11 2.78 14.04
CA GLN A 163 -6.35 4.02 14.12
C GLN A 163 -5.50 4.25 12.87
N ALA A 164 -4.83 3.22 12.35
CA ALA A 164 -4.08 3.30 11.11
C ALA A 164 -4.99 3.65 9.91
N THR A 165 -6.16 3.04 9.85
CA THR A 165 -7.14 3.30 8.79
C THR A 165 -7.65 4.74 8.86
N ILE A 166 -7.92 5.27 10.05
CA ILE A 166 -8.33 6.66 10.25
C ILE A 166 -7.20 7.61 9.82
N ALA A 167 -5.96 7.36 10.24
CA ALA A 167 -4.81 8.17 9.87
C ALA A 167 -4.56 8.19 8.35
N GLN A 168 -4.88 7.10 7.66
CA GLN A 168 -4.73 6.97 6.21
C GLN A 168 -6.01 7.27 5.42
N SER A 169 -7.09 7.68 6.08
CA SER A 169 -8.39 7.92 5.43
C SER A 169 -8.31 8.91 4.27
N ALA A 170 -7.42 9.90 4.35
CA ALA A 170 -7.16 10.86 3.27
C ALA A 170 -6.68 10.20 1.96
N PHE A 171 -6.07 9.02 2.05
CA PHE A 171 -5.52 8.30 0.90
C PHE A 171 -6.33 7.05 0.52
N ALA A 172 -7.26 6.61 1.36
CA ALA A 172 -7.98 5.35 1.22
C ALA A 172 -8.67 5.22 -0.15
N SER A 173 -9.44 6.24 -0.55
CA SER A 173 -10.15 6.23 -1.84
C SER A 173 -9.20 6.12 -3.04
N LYS A 174 -8.05 6.77 -2.99
CA LYS A 174 -7.04 6.69 -4.06
C LYS A 174 -6.34 5.34 -4.07
N SER A 175 -6.08 4.78 -2.90
CA SER A 175 -5.53 3.42 -2.77
C SER A 175 -6.48 2.38 -3.34
N GLU A 176 -7.78 2.47 -3.05
CA GLU A 176 -8.82 1.59 -3.60
C GLU A 176 -8.92 1.69 -5.12
N GLN A 177 -8.97 2.91 -5.66
CA GLN A 177 -9.00 3.13 -7.10
C GLN A 177 -7.76 2.54 -7.78
N PHE A 178 -6.57 2.76 -7.20
CA PHE A 178 -5.34 2.21 -7.75
C PHE A 178 -5.31 0.69 -7.66
N ALA A 179 -5.71 0.09 -6.54
CA ALA A 179 -5.79 -1.37 -6.38
C ALA A 179 -6.75 -2.00 -7.41
N ALA A 180 -7.90 -1.36 -7.66
CA ALA A 180 -8.85 -1.82 -8.67
C ALA A 180 -8.23 -1.80 -10.08
N LEU A 181 -7.53 -0.70 -10.44
CA LEU A 181 -6.83 -0.58 -11.72
C LEU A 181 -5.72 -1.64 -11.86
N VAL A 182 -4.94 -1.89 -10.81
CA VAL A 182 -3.92 -2.95 -10.81
C VAL A 182 -4.54 -4.30 -11.10
N GLN A 183 -5.64 -4.66 -10.40
CA GLN A 183 -6.35 -5.92 -10.62
C GLN A 183 -6.91 -6.05 -12.05
N GLU A 184 -7.49 -4.99 -12.57
CA GLU A 184 -8.03 -4.95 -13.93
C GLU A 184 -6.92 -5.13 -14.98
N GLU A 185 -5.82 -4.37 -14.87
CA GLU A 185 -4.73 -4.38 -15.86
C GLU A 185 -3.93 -5.68 -15.83
N ILE A 186 -3.69 -6.26 -14.65
CA ILE A 186 -3.09 -7.59 -14.56
C ILE A 186 -4.02 -8.63 -15.17
N GLY A 187 -5.32 -8.58 -14.85
CA GLY A 187 -6.31 -9.53 -15.38
C GLY A 187 -6.48 -9.53 -16.90
N LYS A 188 -6.16 -8.42 -17.56
CA LYS A 188 -6.13 -8.34 -19.04
C LYS A 188 -4.91 -9.05 -19.66
N ARG A 189 -3.87 -9.32 -18.88
CA ARG A 189 -2.55 -9.76 -19.39
C ARG A 189 -2.16 -11.14 -18.94
N VAL A 190 -2.73 -11.65 -17.86
CA VAL A 190 -2.42 -12.97 -17.32
C VAL A 190 -3.68 -13.84 -17.26
N THR A 191 -3.49 -15.13 -17.46
CA THR A 191 -4.58 -16.12 -17.38
C THR A 191 -4.83 -16.63 -15.96
N SER A 192 -3.95 -16.23 -15.01
CA SER A 192 -4.10 -16.58 -13.59
C SER A 192 -5.37 -15.99 -12.99
N ARG A 193 -5.88 -16.66 -11.95
CA ARG A 193 -7.12 -16.24 -11.28
C ARG A 193 -6.98 -14.86 -10.65
N ASN A 194 -7.85 -13.95 -11.02
CA ASN A 194 -8.03 -12.69 -10.30
C ASN A 194 -8.73 -12.97 -8.97
N ARG A 195 -8.03 -12.70 -7.84
CA ARG A 195 -8.51 -12.91 -6.47
C ARG A 195 -9.09 -11.63 -5.86
N GLY A 196 -9.04 -10.52 -6.61
CA GLY A 196 -9.62 -9.23 -6.24
C GLY A 196 -8.80 -8.40 -5.27
N VAL A 197 -9.39 -7.29 -4.86
CA VAL A 197 -8.85 -6.39 -3.85
C VAL A 197 -9.35 -6.82 -2.48
N LYS A 198 -8.46 -6.81 -1.48
CA LYS A 198 -8.76 -7.21 -0.11
C LYS A 198 -8.18 -6.21 0.89
N GLN A 199 -8.60 -6.30 2.14
CA GLN A 199 -8.10 -5.47 3.23
C GLN A 199 -7.61 -6.35 4.37
N ALA A 200 -6.45 -6.00 4.93
CA ALA A 200 -5.93 -6.58 6.17
C ALA A 200 -4.83 -5.69 6.79
N GLY A 201 -4.33 -6.09 7.94
CA GLY A 201 -3.36 -5.34 8.73
C GLY A 201 -1.92 -5.52 8.27
N PHE A 202 -1.58 -5.12 7.06
CA PHE A 202 -0.20 -5.11 6.57
C PHE A 202 0.60 -3.99 7.19
N TYR A 203 1.58 -4.33 8.02
CA TYR A 203 2.38 -3.34 8.76
C TYR A 203 3.20 -2.45 7.83
N VAL A 204 3.68 -2.96 6.70
CA VAL A 204 4.44 -2.20 5.71
C VAL A 204 3.63 -1.05 5.09
N LEU A 205 2.30 -1.17 5.03
CA LEU A 205 1.42 -0.12 4.53
C LEU A 205 1.05 0.91 5.60
N TRP A 206 1.24 0.58 6.88
CA TRP A 206 0.88 1.46 7.98
C TRP A 206 1.88 2.61 8.14
N GLY A 207 1.39 3.84 8.09
CA GLY A 207 2.22 5.05 8.27
C GLY A 207 2.88 5.58 6.99
N ALA A 208 2.58 5.00 5.84
CA ALA A 208 2.89 5.62 4.56
C ALA A 208 1.97 6.84 4.32
N SER A 209 2.56 8.01 4.10
CA SER A 209 1.84 9.28 3.94
C SER A 209 1.41 9.55 2.50
N MET A 210 1.04 8.49 1.77
CA MET A 210 0.56 8.53 0.39
C MET A 210 -0.37 7.33 0.13
N PRO A 211 -1.11 7.34 -1.02
CA PRO A 211 -1.80 6.13 -1.49
C PRO A 211 -0.85 4.94 -1.56
N ASN A 212 -1.29 3.79 -1.06
CA ASN A 212 -0.42 2.62 -0.96
C ASN A 212 -1.18 1.32 -1.20
N VAL A 213 -0.50 0.35 -1.78
CA VAL A 213 -1.00 -1.00 -2.04
C VAL A 213 0.10 -2.04 -1.85
N LEU A 214 -0.29 -3.28 -1.56
CA LEU A 214 0.57 -4.45 -1.64
C LEU A 214 0.00 -5.40 -2.69
N VAL A 215 0.84 -5.82 -3.62
CA VAL A 215 0.48 -6.69 -4.75
C VAL A 215 1.16 -8.04 -4.60
N GLU A 216 0.34 -9.09 -4.74
CA GLU A 216 0.73 -10.51 -4.67
C GLU A 216 0.54 -11.22 -6.00
#